data_ff0a8f8221d3c9b28ee902df442da203
#
_entry.id   ff0a8f8221d3c9b28ee902df442da203
#
_cell.length_a   1.000
_cell.length_b   1.000
_cell.length_c   1.000
_cell.angle_alpha   90.00
_cell.angle_beta   90.00
_cell.angle_gamma   90.00
#
_symmetry.space_group_name_H-M   'P 1'
#
loop_
_entity.id
_entity.type
_entity.pdbx_description
1 polymer ?
#
loop_
_entity_poly.entity_id
_entity_poly.type
_entity_poly.pdbx_seq_one_letter_code
_entity_poly.pdbx_strand_id
1 'polypeptide(L)'
;MKLESNNNQRIVNHLAKQSVKGNRMRNFFILFTIALSVSLITFMTLFTMGVRKSYERKVEHMQHVIYYDVTKEQLGNLAKDEQVSCVAKMKTGPSIEVEDYILSFQYMEESRKELEMLKLSEGKMPQKEDEIAVPKSYLKRIGKPEKLGTKLSFTFLDGTTETFTVTGFLKEQGKSKVYSVVLSEQYAENGSQLSQVPYT
;
A
#
# COMPACT_ATOMS: atom_id res chain seq x y z
N MET A 1 46.03 9.50 -63.61
CA MET A 1 46.28 10.52 -62.59
C MET A 1 45.95 9.86 -61.22
N LYS A 2 46.97 9.41 -60.44
CA LYS A 2 46.77 8.85 -59.11
C LYS A 2 46.56 9.99 -58.13
N LEU A 3 45.39 10.06 -57.52
CA LEU A 3 45.17 10.90 -56.42
C LEU A 3 46.02 10.40 -55.27
N GLU A 4 47.04 11.13 -54.85
CA GLU A 4 47.82 10.84 -53.66
C GLU A 4 46.89 11.03 -52.45
N SER A 5 46.71 9.97 -51.74
CA SER A 5 45.99 9.96 -50.45
C SER A 5 46.82 10.79 -49.47
N ASN A 6 46.40 12.04 -49.29
CA ASN A 6 47.01 12.97 -48.34
C ASN A 6 46.66 12.52 -46.89
N ASN A 7 47.51 11.70 -46.32
CA ASN A 7 47.31 11.14 -44.99
C ASN A 7 47.69 12.15 -43.89
N ASN A 8 46.94 13.26 -43.80
CA ASN A 8 47.10 14.29 -42.79
C ASN A 8 46.59 13.87 -41.39
N GLN A 9 46.17 12.63 -41.22
CA GLN A 9 45.57 12.12 -40.00
C GLN A 9 46.50 12.27 -38.77
N ARG A 10 47.82 12.18 -39.00
CA ARG A 10 48.81 12.43 -37.94
C ARG A 10 48.83 13.87 -37.50
N ILE A 11 48.75 14.83 -38.43
CA ILE A 11 48.72 16.27 -38.15
C ILE A 11 47.40 16.64 -37.46
N VAL A 12 46.27 16.13 -37.94
CA VAL A 12 44.96 16.35 -37.34
C VAL A 12 44.93 15.81 -35.93
N ASN A 13 45.42 14.62 -35.66
CA ASN A 13 45.50 14.05 -34.33
C ASN A 13 46.44 14.83 -33.38
N HIS A 14 47.56 15.36 -33.92
CA HIS A 14 48.48 16.18 -33.14
C HIS A 14 47.84 17.52 -32.76
N LEU A 15 47.20 18.20 -33.70
CA LEU A 15 46.44 19.46 -33.47
C LEU A 15 45.27 19.27 -32.52
N ALA A 16 44.53 18.17 -32.66
CA ALA A 16 43.45 17.80 -31.75
C ALA A 16 43.97 17.61 -30.31
N LYS A 17 45.07 16.85 -30.13
CA LYS A 17 45.71 16.67 -28.83
C LYS A 17 46.19 17.99 -28.21
N GLN A 18 46.79 18.86 -29.02
CA GLN A 18 47.27 20.17 -28.57
C GLN A 18 46.11 21.11 -28.18
N SER A 19 45.04 21.12 -28.95
CA SER A 19 43.82 21.87 -28.65
C SER A 19 43.13 21.40 -27.34
N VAL A 20 43.06 20.07 -27.15
CA VAL A 20 42.53 19.48 -25.91
C VAL A 20 43.41 19.88 -24.68
N LYS A 21 44.71 19.84 -24.87
CA LYS A 21 45.69 20.16 -23.76
C LYS A 21 45.72 21.65 -23.40
N GLY A 22 45.53 22.54 -24.44
CA GLY A 22 45.52 24.00 -24.20
C GLY A 22 44.23 24.53 -23.56
N ASN A 23 43.11 23.85 -23.78
CA ASN A 23 41.79 24.28 -23.31
C ASN A 23 41.16 23.30 -22.31
N ARG A 24 41.93 22.77 -21.39
CA ARG A 24 41.49 21.73 -20.42
C ARG A 24 40.21 22.11 -19.65
N MET A 25 40.16 23.30 -19.12
CA MET A 25 39.01 23.78 -18.34
C MET A 25 37.74 23.89 -19.19
N ARG A 26 37.87 24.46 -20.39
CA ARG A 26 36.71 24.55 -21.32
C ARG A 26 36.19 23.16 -21.70
N ASN A 27 37.06 22.23 -22.03
CA ASN A 27 36.70 20.88 -22.40
C ASN A 27 36.09 20.11 -21.21
N PHE A 28 36.61 20.34 -20.00
CA PHE A 28 36.03 19.79 -18.78
C PHE A 28 34.58 20.28 -18.57
N PHE A 29 34.34 21.58 -18.70
CA PHE A 29 32.98 22.12 -18.57
C PHE A 29 32.01 21.58 -19.61
N ILE A 30 32.46 21.42 -20.85
CA ILE A 30 31.63 20.84 -21.93
C ILE A 30 31.27 19.39 -21.59
N LEU A 31 32.25 18.55 -21.22
CA LEU A 31 32.01 17.16 -20.84
C LEU A 31 31.13 17.05 -19.61
N PHE A 32 31.36 17.90 -18.61
CA PHE A 32 30.55 17.94 -17.40
C PHE A 32 29.09 18.30 -17.71
N THR A 33 28.87 19.31 -18.54
CA THR A 33 27.52 19.73 -18.94
C THR A 33 26.80 18.61 -19.71
N ILE A 34 27.48 17.95 -20.62
CA ILE A 34 26.90 16.80 -21.36
C ILE A 34 26.57 15.66 -20.39
N ALA A 35 27.50 15.31 -19.51
CA ALA A 35 27.29 14.25 -18.52
C ALA A 35 26.12 14.57 -17.59
N LEU A 36 26.04 15.83 -17.11
CA LEU A 36 24.95 16.29 -16.26
C LEU A 36 23.58 16.21 -16.98
N SER A 37 23.55 16.66 -18.24
CA SER A 37 22.32 16.61 -19.05
C SER A 37 21.82 15.18 -19.27
N VAL A 38 22.72 14.26 -19.64
CA VAL A 38 22.39 12.84 -19.82
C VAL A 38 21.94 12.22 -18.50
N SER A 39 22.62 12.53 -17.40
CA SER A 39 22.25 12.06 -16.05
C SER A 39 20.86 12.54 -15.64
N LEU A 40 20.52 13.80 -15.88
CA LEU A 40 19.21 14.38 -15.61
C LEU A 40 18.09 13.70 -16.41
N ILE A 41 18.31 13.50 -17.71
CA ILE A 41 17.32 12.82 -18.57
C ILE A 41 17.11 11.38 -18.09
N THR A 42 18.19 10.66 -17.80
CA THR A 42 18.11 9.28 -17.30
C THR A 42 17.39 9.22 -15.96
N PHE A 43 17.72 10.12 -15.02
CA PHE A 43 17.05 10.21 -13.73
C PHE A 43 15.55 10.47 -13.87
N MET A 44 15.15 11.45 -14.70
CA MET A 44 13.74 11.77 -14.95
C MET A 44 12.98 10.58 -15.55
N THR A 45 13.61 9.87 -16.48
CA THR A 45 13.00 8.68 -17.10
C THR A 45 12.78 7.57 -16.07
N LEU A 46 13.81 7.24 -15.27
CA LEU A 46 13.71 6.23 -14.23
C LEU A 46 12.71 6.62 -13.13
N PHE A 47 12.69 7.89 -12.74
CA PHE A 47 11.74 8.41 -11.77
C PHE A 47 10.29 8.27 -12.27
N THR A 48 10.04 8.70 -13.52
CA THR A 48 8.70 8.60 -14.13
C THR A 48 8.25 7.14 -14.24
N MET A 49 9.14 6.23 -14.66
CA MET A 49 8.84 4.80 -14.71
C MET A 49 8.55 4.22 -13.31
N GLY A 50 9.30 4.63 -12.30
CA GLY A 50 9.09 4.21 -10.92
C GLY A 50 7.74 4.66 -10.37
N VAL A 51 7.38 5.93 -10.59
CA VAL A 51 6.08 6.49 -10.18
C VAL A 51 4.94 5.78 -10.92
N ARG A 52 5.06 5.62 -12.23
CA ARG A 52 4.05 4.91 -13.04
C ARG A 52 3.83 3.49 -12.56
N LYS A 53 4.90 2.72 -12.36
CA LYS A 53 4.81 1.33 -11.87
C LYS A 53 4.21 1.25 -10.46
N SER A 54 4.51 2.22 -9.60
CA SER A 54 3.91 2.33 -8.28
C SER A 54 2.41 2.63 -8.35
N TYR A 55 2.01 3.49 -9.28
CA TYR A 55 0.61 3.83 -9.52
C TYR A 55 -0.17 2.65 -10.10
N GLU A 56 0.37 1.99 -11.13
CA GLU A 56 -0.22 0.80 -11.76
C GLU A 56 -0.50 -0.29 -10.72
N ARG A 57 0.47 -0.58 -9.82
CA ARG A 57 0.27 -1.54 -8.71
C ARG A 57 -0.83 -1.13 -7.74
N LYS A 58 -1.00 0.16 -7.48
CA LYS A 58 -2.07 0.64 -6.61
C LYS A 58 -3.43 0.47 -7.27
N VAL A 59 -3.53 0.84 -8.54
CA VAL A 59 -4.79 0.75 -9.31
C VAL A 59 -5.20 -0.71 -9.52
N GLU A 60 -4.25 -1.62 -9.76
CA GLU A 60 -4.49 -3.05 -9.94
C GLU A 60 -5.14 -3.71 -8.71
N HIS A 61 -4.86 -3.17 -7.51
CA HIS A 61 -5.42 -3.64 -6.25
C HIS A 61 -6.57 -2.76 -5.71
N MET A 62 -7.02 -1.76 -6.46
CA MET A 62 -8.16 -0.93 -6.06
C MET A 62 -9.47 -1.54 -6.54
N GLN A 63 -10.49 -1.39 -5.69
CA GLN A 63 -11.85 -1.69 -6.10
C GLN A 63 -12.31 -0.74 -7.23
N HIS A 64 -12.93 -1.29 -8.27
CA HIS A 64 -13.47 -0.50 -9.36
C HIS A 64 -14.86 0.06 -9.03
N VAL A 65 -15.65 -0.69 -8.27
CA VAL A 65 -17.01 -0.33 -7.85
C VAL A 65 -17.21 -0.72 -6.39
N ILE A 66 -17.88 0.12 -5.64
CA ILE A 66 -18.34 -0.15 -4.28
C ILE A 66 -19.84 -0.05 -4.27
N TYR A 67 -20.51 -1.10 -3.82
CA TYR A 67 -21.93 -1.11 -3.57
C TYR A 67 -22.17 -1.01 -2.07
N TYR A 68 -23.14 -0.21 -1.66
CA TYR A 68 -23.54 -0.05 -0.27
C TYR A 68 -24.90 -0.71 -0.05
N ASP A 69 -25.16 -1.14 1.18
CA ASP A 69 -26.44 -1.72 1.60
C ASP A 69 -26.85 -2.96 0.76
N VAL A 70 -25.89 -3.82 0.46
CA VAL A 70 -26.09 -4.96 -0.41
C VAL A 70 -26.65 -6.15 0.37
N THR A 71 -27.72 -6.75 -0.16
CA THR A 71 -28.29 -7.97 0.40
C THR A 71 -27.48 -9.22 -0.01
N LYS A 72 -27.64 -10.31 0.76
CA LYS A 72 -26.99 -11.61 0.43
C LYS A 72 -27.39 -12.12 -0.96
N GLU A 73 -28.62 -11.86 -1.42
CA GLU A 73 -29.10 -12.26 -2.75
C GLU A 73 -28.40 -11.45 -3.85
N GLN A 74 -28.29 -10.15 -3.69
CA GLN A 74 -27.58 -9.28 -4.63
C GLN A 74 -26.09 -9.64 -4.73
N LEU A 75 -25.44 -9.95 -3.60
CA LEU A 75 -24.06 -10.46 -3.59
C LEU A 75 -23.93 -11.75 -4.40
N GLY A 76 -24.89 -12.69 -4.22
CA GLY A 76 -24.90 -13.94 -4.97
C GLY A 76 -25.09 -13.74 -6.48
N ASN A 77 -25.81 -12.71 -6.89
CA ASN A 77 -25.98 -12.36 -8.29
C ASN A 77 -24.75 -11.70 -8.88
N LEU A 78 -24.12 -10.76 -8.15
CA LEU A 78 -22.86 -10.14 -8.55
C LEU A 78 -21.71 -11.14 -8.70
N ALA A 79 -21.64 -12.13 -7.81
CA ALA A 79 -20.62 -13.18 -7.88
C ALA A 79 -20.76 -14.12 -9.09
N LYS A 80 -21.94 -14.14 -9.74
CA LYS A 80 -22.22 -14.95 -10.94
C LYS A 80 -22.06 -14.16 -12.24
N ASP A 81 -21.86 -12.86 -12.16
CA ASP A 81 -21.70 -12.01 -13.34
C ASP A 81 -20.32 -12.23 -13.97
N GLU A 82 -20.29 -12.64 -15.23
CA GLU A 82 -19.05 -12.91 -15.98
C GLU A 82 -18.16 -11.67 -16.16
N GLN A 83 -18.71 -10.46 -16.02
CA GLN A 83 -17.96 -9.20 -16.09
C GLN A 83 -17.28 -8.85 -14.77
N VAL A 84 -17.63 -9.52 -13.68
CA VAL A 84 -17.10 -9.29 -12.34
C VAL A 84 -16.00 -10.31 -12.03
N SER A 85 -14.76 -9.86 -12.00
CA SER A 85 -13.61 -10.73 -11.73
C SER A 85 -13.47 -11.15 -10.26
N CYS A 86 -13.90 -10.30 -9.33
CA CYS A 86 -13.82 -10.55 -7.89
C CYS A 86 -14.87 -9.74 -7.14
N VAL A 87 -15.59 -10.40 -6.25
CA VAL A 87 -16.51 -9.77 -5.29
C VAL A 87 -15.96 -10.01 -3.90
N ALA A 88 -15.85 -8.97 -3.10
CA ALA A 88 -15.38 -9.06 -1.73
C ALA A 88 -16.34 -8.34 -0.79
N LYS A 89 -16.66 -8.97 0.33
CA LYS A 89 -17.60 -8.46 1.33
C LYS A 89 -16.87 -7.69 2.42
N MET A 90 -17.45 -6.58 2.82
CA MET A 90 -17.02 -5.82 3.97
C MET A 90 -18.21 -5.40 4.82
N LYS A 91 -18.02 -5.26 6.12
CA LYS A 91 -18.92 -4.53 7.01
C LYS A 91 -18.08 -3.53 7.79
N THR A 92 -18.55 -2.30 7.84
CA THR A 92 -17.94 -1.25 8.67
C THR A 92 -18.81 -1.05 9.88
N GLY A 93 -18.31 -1.40 11.05
CA GLY A 93 -18.98 -1.27 12.32
C GLY A 93 -18.77 0.10 12.95
N PRO A 94 -19.08 0.22 14.26
CA PRO A 94 -18.91 1.45 14.99
C PRO A 94 -17.45 1.86 15.05
N SER A 95 -17.22 3.16 15.20
CA SER A 95 -15.93 3.70 15.55
C SER A 95 -15.96 4.20 16.98
N ILE A 96 -14.91 3.90 17.76
CA ILE A 96 -14.73 4.39 19.11
C ILE A 96 -13.65 5.48 19.05
N GLU A 97 -14.03 6.70 19.40
CA GLU A 97 -13.10 7.82 19.51
C GLU A 97 -12.54 7.88 20.94
N VAL A 98 -11.22 7.89 21.06
CA VAL A 98 -10.50 7.95 22.33
C VAL A 98 -9.48 9.08 22.24
N GLU A 99 -9.75 10.18 22.96
CA GLU A 99 -8.90 11.38 23.06
C GLU A 99 -8.28 11.83 21.72
N ASP A 100 -7.22 11.16 21.26
CA ASP A 100 -6.43 11.56 20.09
C ASP A 100 -6.31 10.46 19.02
N TYR A 101 -7.08 9.36 19.13
CA TYR A 101 -7.14 8.30 18.12
C TYR A 101 -8.56 7.71 17.97
N ILE A 102 -8.78 7.05 16.85
CA ILE A 102 -10.04 6.40 16.51
C ILE A 102 -9.78 4.91 16.31
N LEU A 103 -10.64 4.08 16.91
CA LEU A 103 -10.72 2.65 16.63
C LEU A 103 -11.86 2.43 15.63
N SER A 104 -11.57 1.85 14.50
CA SER A 104 -12.56 1.50 13.49
C SER A 104 -12.72 -0.01 13.44
N PHE A 105 -13.88 -0.51 13.83
CA PHE A 105 -14.22 -1.93 13.81
C PHE A 105 -14.76 -2.31 12.44
N GLN A 106 -14.22 -3.38 11.86
CA GLN A 106 -14.61 -3.80 10.53
C GLN A 106 -14.41 -5.29 10.32
N TYR A 107 -15.25 -5.87 9.50
CA TYR A 107 -15.04 -7.17 8.90
C TYR A 107 -14.64 -6.99 7.45
N MET A 108 -13.65 -7.74 7.01
CA MET A 108 -13.23 -7.79 5.61
C MET A 108 -13.02 -9.25 5.20
N GLU A 109 -13.64 -9.64 4.11
CA GLU A 109 -13.36 -10.93 3.47
C GLU A 109 -11.92 -10.99 2.97
N GLU A 110 -11.35 -12.18 2.83
CA GLU A 110 -9.93 -12.35 2.50
C GLU A 110 -9.55 -11.75 1.15
N SER A 111 -10.40 -11.90 0.15
CA SER A 111 -10.26 -11.26 -1.16
C SER A 111 -10.17 -9.73 -1.07
N ARG A 112 -10.95 -9.11 -0.17
CA ARG A 112 -10.91 -7.67 0.08
C ARG A 112 -9.61 -7.21 0.74
N LYS A 113 -9.05 -8.03 1.62
CA LYS A 113 -7.76 -7.74 2.27
C LYS A 113 -6.63 -7.61 1.26
N GLU A 114 -6.64 -8.41 0.21
CA GLU A 114 -5.68 -8.29 -0.89
C GLU A 114 -5.91 -7.02 -1.71
N LEU A 115 -7.16 -6.69 -2.02
CA LEU A 115 -7.52 -5.47 -2.74
C LEU A 115 -7.12 -4.20 -1.98
N GLU A 116 -7.32 -4.17 -0.69
CA GLU A 116 -6.95 -3.02 0.15
C GLU A 116 -5.51 -3.09 0.69
N MET A 117 -4.73 -4.08 0.23
CA MET A 117 -3.36 -4.32 0.69
C MET A 117 -3.26 -4.54 2.20
N LEU A 118 -4.35 -4.97 2.84
CA LEU A 118 -4.38 -5.27 4.26
C LEU A 118 -3.64 -6.59 4.49
N LYS A 119 -2.45 -6.51 5.02
CA LYS A 119 -1.59 -7.67 5.25
C LYS A 119 -1.36 -7.87 6.74
N LEU A 120 -1.28 -9.13 7.14
CA LEU A 120 -0.76 -9.49 8.46
C LEU A 120 0.76 -9.32 8.49
N SER A 121 1.26 -8.84 9.61
CA SER A 121 2.70 -8.87 9.93
C SER A 121 3.06 -10.10 10.75
N GLU A 122 2.11 -10.63 11.55
CA GLU A 122 2.30 -11.78 12.43
C GLU A 122 0.96 -12.39 12.82
N GLY A 123 0.92 -13.70 13.11
CA GLY A 123 -0.27 -14.41 13.56
C GLY A 123 -1.20 -14.82 12.42
N LYS A 124 -2.49 -14.92 12.71
CA LYS A 124 -3.55 -15.34 11.78
C LYS A 124 -4.73 -14.38 11.83
N MET A 125 -5.53 -14.37 10.77
CA MET A 125 -6.78 -13.61 10.75
C MET A 125 -7.80 -14.21 11.73
N PRO A 126 -8.64 -13.35 12.33
CA PRO A 126 -9.69 -13.79 13.25
C PRO A 126 -10.65 -14.76 12.57
N GLN A 127 -11.01 -15.83 13.25
CA GLN A 127 -11.97 -16.82 12.77
C GLN A 127 -13.17 -16.96 13.71
N LYS A 128 -12.95 -16.77 15.03
CA LYS A 128 -14.00 -16.88 16.04
C LYS A 128 -14.52 -15.51 16.43
N GLU A 129 -15.70 -15.48 17.04
CA GLU A 129 -16.37 -14.24 17.47
C GLU A 129 -15.55 -13.41 18.45
N ASP A 130 -14.75 -14.06 19.30
CA ASP A 130 -13.90 -13.43 20.30
C ASP A 130 -12.48 -13.13 19.83
N GLU A 131 -12.20 -13.28 18.53
CA GLU A 131 -10.88 -13.05 17.95
C GLU A 131 -10.83 -11.74 17.16
N ILE A 132 -9.68 -11.04 17.26
CA ILE A 132 -9.42 -9.82 16.48
C ILE A 132 -8.00 -9.77 15.95
N ALA A 133 -7.82 -8.97 14.87
CA ALA A 133 -6.51 -8.54 14.42
C ALA A 133 -6.39 -7.02 14.51
N VAL A 134 -5.28 -6.55 15.07
CA VAL A 134 -5.00 -5.13 15.32
C VAL A 134 -3.56 -4.77 14.96
N PRO A 135 -3.23 -3.50 14.70
CA PRO A 135 -1.84 -3.06 14.56
C PRO A 135 -1.07 -3.18 15.90
N LYS A 136 0.22 -3.56 15.84
CA LYS A 136 1.07 -3.58 17.05
C LYS A 136 1.18 -2.23 17.74
N SER A 137 1.24 -1.15 16.96
CA SER A 137 1.31 0.22 17.48
C SER A 137 0.13 0.59 18.37
N TYR A 138 -1.04 0.00 18.12
CA TYR A 138 -2.20 0.19 18.98
C TYR A 138 -1.95 -0.37 20.39
N LEU A 139 -1.47 -1.63 20.50
CA LEU A 139 -1.14 -2.22 21.81
C LEU A 139 -0.08 -1.42 22.56
N LYS A 140 0.96 -0.99 21.83
CA LYS A 140 2.00 -0.11 22.38
C LYS A 140 1.41 1.19 22.93
N ARG A 141 0.47 1.80 22.20
CA ARG A 141 -0.17 3.05 22.59
C ARG A 141 -0.95 2.94 23.90
N ILE A 142 -1.68 1.83 24.05
CA ILE A 142 -2.49 1.58 25.28
C ILE A 142 -1.68 0.90 26.39
N GLY A 143 -0.36 0.76 26.26
CA GLY A 143 0.51 0.14 27.28
C GLY A 143 0.25 -1.34 27.52
N LYS A 144 -0.30 -2.05 26.55
CA LYS A 144 -0.54 -3.51 26.61
C LYS A 144 0.61 -4.29 25.98
N PRO A 145 0.84 -5.55 26.41
CA PRO A 145 1.86 -6.40 25.80
C PRO A 145 1.63 -6.60 24.29
N GLU A 146 2.66 -6.36 23.48
CA GLU A 146 2.63 -6.58 22.02
C GLU A 146 2.77 -8.08 21.68
N LYS A 147 1.87 -8.91 22.21
CA LYS A 147 1.88 -10.38 22.08
C LYS A 147 0.54 -10.89 21.58
N LEU A 148 0.58 -11.94 20.75
CA LEU A 148 -0.62 -12.69 20.39
C LEU A 148 -1.23 -13.30 21.65
N GLY A 149 -2.56 -13.41 21.69
CA GLY A 149 -3.30 -13.87 22.87
C GLY A 149 -3.60 -12.77 23.89
N THR A 150 -3.13 -11.52 23.68
CA THR A 150 -3.49 -10.38 24.53
C THR A 150 -4.99 -10.13 24.45
N LYS A 151 -5.64 -10.00 25.62
CA LYS A 151 -7.08 -9.69 25.72
C LYS A 151 -7.30 -8.20 25.77
N LEU A 152 -8.24 -7.73 24.96
CA LEU A 152 -8.67 -6.34 24.88
C LEU A 152 -10.17 -6.25 25.10
N SER A 153 -10.60 -5.35 25.96
CA SER A 153 -12.02 -5.06 26.20
C SER A 153 -12.36 -3.70 25.63
N PHE A 154 -13.42 -3.62 24.87
CA PHE A 154 -13.95 -2.40 24.29
C PHE A 154 -15.34 -2.15 24.78
N THR A 155 -15.62 -0.91 25.19
CA THR A 155 -16.96 -0.46 25.52
C THR A 155 -17.50 0.35 24.37
N PHE A 156 -18.58 -0.11 23.77
CA PHE A 156 -19.22 0.51 22.63
C PHE A 156 -20.19 1.63 23.07
N LEU A 157 -20.69 2.41 22.12
CA LEU A 157 -21.56 3.56 22.39
C LEU A 157 -22.92 3.16 23.00
N ASP A 158 -23.37 1.94 22.76
CA ASP A 158 -24.58 1.36 23.38
C ASP A 158 -24.38 0.91 24.84
N GLY A 159 -23.17 1.09 25.38
CA GLY A 159 -22.78 0.68 26.74
C GLY A 159 -22.37 -0.79 26.85
N THR A 160 -22.45 -1.58 25.78
CA THR A 160 -21.98 -2.97 25.81
C THR A 160 -20.47 -3.03 25.91
N THR A 161 -19.96 -3.98 26.68
CA THR A 161 -18.50 -4.23 26.79
C THR A 161 -18.21 -5.64 26.33
N GLU A 162 -17.36 -5.75 25.31
CA GLU A 162 -16.95 -7.03 24.76
C GLU A 162 -15.45 -7.22 24.88
N THR A 163 -15.02 -8.45 25.09
CA THR A 163 -13.60 -8.80 25.25
C THR A 163 -13.16 -9.73 24.14
N PHE A 164 -12.10 -9.30 23.46
CA PHE A 164 -11.54 -10.02 22.33
C PHE A 164 -10.10 -10.46 22.60
N THR A 165 -9.68 -11.50 21.93
CA THR A 165 -8.33 -12.05 21.95
C THR A 165 -7.61 -11.66 20.66
N VAL A 166 -6.44 -11.08 20.76
CA VAL A 166 -5.61 -10.70 19.60
C VAL A 166 -4.97 -11.95 18.99
N THR A 167 -5.38 -12.31 17.78
CA THR A 167 -4.86 -13.47 17.03
C THR A 167 -3.93 -13.09 15.89
N GLY A 168 -3.95 -11.84 15.48
CA GLY A 168 -3.09 -11.36 14.41
C GLY A 168 -2.69 -9.90 14.57
N PHE A 169 -1.54 -9.57 14.01
CA PHE A 169 -1.08 -8.19 13.90
C PHE A 169 -1.14 -7.72 12.45
N LEU A 170 -1.81 -6.60 12.25
CA LEU A 170 -1.89 -5.95 10.95
C LEU A 170 -0.58 -5.22 10.63
N LYS A 171 -0.18 -5.25 9.36
CA LYS A 171 0.93 -4.45 8.87
C LYS A 171 0.51 -2.98 8.80
N GLU A 172 1.29 -2.13 9.43
CA GLU A 172 1.02 -0.69 9.45
C GLU A 172 1.36 -0.02 8.12
N GLN A 173 0.49 0.87 7.69
CA GLN A 173 0.69 1.71 6.51
C GLN A 173 0.93 3.17 6.95
N GLY A 174 2.07 3.43 7.58
CA GLY A 174 2.44 4.77 8.02
C GLY A 174 1.91 5.15 9.41
N LYS A 175 2.05 6.44 9.77
CA LYS A 175 1.53 6.97 11.04
C LYS A 175 0.09 7.40 10.86
N SER A 176 -0.85 6.66 11.40
CA SER A 176 -2.28 6.99 11.40
C SER A 176 -2.78 7.22 12.83
N LYS A 177 -3.77 8.08 12.97
CA LYS A 177 -4.56 8.20 14.21
C LYS A 177 -5.76 7.25 14.20
N VAL A 178 -6.03 6.57 13.10
CA VAL A 178 -7.09 5.58 12.97
C VAL A 178 -6.46 4.19 13.00
N TYR A 179 -6.89 3.38 13.96
CA TYR A 179 -6.50 1.99 14.10
C TYR A 179 -7.64 1.08 13.67
N SER A 180 -7.39 0.25 12.69
CA SER A 180 -8.35 -0.76 12.24
C SER A 180 -8.35 -1.95 13.20
N VAL A 181 -9.52 -2.35 13.65
CA VAL A 181 -9.78 -3.58 14.39
C VAL A 181 -10.55 -4.50 13.45
N VAL A 182 -9.88 -5.54 12.97
CA VAL A 182 -10.50 -6.51 12.07
C VAL A 182 -11.11 -7.63 12.88
N LEU A 183 -12.37 -7.89 12.62
CA LEU A 183 -13.21 -8.89 13.25
C LEU A 183 -13.38 -10.13 12.36
N SER A 184 -13.82 -11.24 12.92
CA SER A 184 -14.10 -12.46 12.19
C SER A 184 -15.42 -12.38 11.40
N GLU A 185 -15.61 -13.30 10.44
CA GLU A 185 -16.88 -13.46 9.75
C GLU A 185 -17.99 -13.88 10.71
N GLN A 186 -17.70 -14.76 11.67
CA GLN A 186 -18.67 -15.17 12.69
C GLN A 186 -19.20 -13.97 13.49
N TYR A 187 -18.30 -13.07 13.90
CA TYR A 187 -18.73 -11.84 14.56
C TYR A 187 -19.49 -10.90 13.64
N ALA A 188 -19.13 -10.82 12.37
CA ALA A 188 -19.85 -10.01 11.40
C ALA A 188 -21.28 -10.50 11.14
N GLU A 189 -21.55 -11.79 11.36
CA GLU A 189 -22.89 -12.38 11.22
C GLU A 189 -23.70 -12.34 12.52
N ASN A 190 -23.08 -12.61 13.66
CA ASN A 190 -23.78 -12.83 14.94
C ASN A 190 -23.48 -11.77 15.99
N GLY A 191 -22.38 -11.03 15.86
CA GLY A 191 -21.94 -10.07 16.87
C GLY A 191 -22.85 -8.88 17.02
N SER A 192 -22.91 -8.34 18.24
CA SER A 192 -23.83 -7.26 18.62
C SER A 192 -23.68 -6.01 17.77
N GLN A 193 -22.47 -5.70 17.35
CA GLN A 193 -22.12 -4.45 16.67
C GLN A 193 -22.12 -4.54 15.14
N LEU A 194 -22.09 -5.76 14.55
CA LEU A 194 -21.99 -5.94 13.09
C LEU A 194 -23.14 -6.74 12.47
N SER A 195 -23.90 -7.49 13.25
CA SER A 195 -24.97 -8.36 12.69
C SER A 195 -26.01 -7.58 11.91
N GLN A 196 -26.39 -6.39 12.37
CA GLN A 196 -27.38 -5.51 11.73
C GLN A 196 -26.81 -4.57 10.67
N VAL A 197 -25.47 -4.51 10.54
CA VAL A 197 -24.82 -3.68 9.52
C VAL A 197 -24.90 -4.38 8.17
N PRO A 198 -25.35 -3.69 7.11
CA PRO A 198 -25.35 -4.26 5.78
C PRO A 198 -23.93 -4.48 5.24
N TYR A 199 -23.83 -5.32 4.22
CA TYR A 199 -22.57 -5.50 3.50
C TYR A 199 -22.29 -4.32 2.55
N THR A 200 -21.01 -4.06 2.38
CA THR A 200 -20.48 -3.15 1.36
C THR A 200 -19.57 -3.91 0.44
#